data_8f1fc2a155518fde96d093a34563d7fd
#
_entry.id   8f1fc2a155518fde96d093a34563d7fd
#
_cell.length_a   1.000
_cell.length_b   1.000
_cell.length_c   1.000
_cell.angle_alpha   90.00
_cell.angle_beta   90.00
_cell.angle_gamma   90.00
#
_symmetry.space_group_name_H-M   'P 1'
#
loop_
_entity.id
_entity.type
_entity.pdbx_description
1 polymer ?
#
loop_
_entity_poly.entity_id
_entity_poly.type
_entity_poly.pdbx_seq_one_letter_code
_entity_poly.pdbx_strand_id
1 'polypeptide(L)'
;MLFYSAVSYGIFLLSVVYLIGFLGHLAVPKHIDDGPRLDWRLAALTDLGLITLFAIQHSVMARTGFKTRLTRFIPATIERSTYVLVSSLILGLMFWLWQPITAPVWTADSPLTRALITALFWAGWVVVFVATLLISHFELFGLKQAIDHLRGAKPRAQPFKTPLLYKVVRHPLYLGFLIAFWATPDMTVGHLLFALAFTAYIFIGAHFEEKDLVALFGETYRRYQKEVGMVLPWRRKGQR
;
A
#
# COMPACT_ATOMS: atom_id res chain seq x y z
N MET A 1 4.60 17.89 -18.09
CA MET A 1 3.74 17.19 -17.12
C MET A 1 3.69 15.69 -17.38
N LEU A 2 3.36 15.21 -18.60
CA LEU A 2 3.29 13.77 -18.89
C LEU A 2 4.61 13.03 -18.62
N PHE A 3 5.74 13.55 -19.06
CA PHE A 3 7.07 12.99 -18.79
C PHE A 3 7.33 12.82 -17.29
N TYR A 4 7.05 13.86 -16.49
CA TYR A 4 7.17 13.81 -15.04
C TYR A 4 6.30 12.70 -14.43
N SER A 5 5.03 12.61 -14.84
CA SER A 5 4.12 11.57 -14.36
C SER A 5 4.55 10.17 -14.78
N ALA A 6 5.10 10.02 -15.99
CA ALA A 6 5.64 8.74 -16.47
C ALA A 6 6.87 8.31 -15.66
N VAL A 7 7.80 9.22 -15.39
CA VAL A 7 8.98 8.96 -14.53
C VAL A 7 8.54 8.61 -13.10
N SER A 8 7.62 9.39 -12.52
CA SER A 8 7.09 9.11 -11.17
C SER A 8 6.43 7.73 -11.09
N TYR A 9 5.68 7.34 -12.11
CA TYR A 9 5.06 6.03 -12.22
C TYR A 9 6.10 4.90 -12.38
N GLY A 10 7.14 5.12 -13.17
CA GLY A 10 8.25 4.18 -13.32
C GLY A 10 8.99 3.94 -11.99
N ILE A 11 9.29 5.01 -11.24
CA ILE A 11 9.92 4.92 -9.91
C ILE A 11 9.00 4.18 -8.93
N PHE A 12 7.69 4.42 -8.99
CA PHE A 12 6.71 3.67 -8.20
C PHE A 12 6.74 2.17 -8.52
N LEU A 13 6.71 1.79 -9.79
CA LEU A 13 6.78 0.37 -10.19
C LEU A 13 8.07 -0.29 -9.68
N LEU A 14 9.21 0.39 -9.84
CA LEU A 14 10.49 -0.09 -9.31
C LEU A 14 10.44 -0.27 -7.78
N SER A 15 9.84 0.66 -7.05
CA SER A 15 9.68 0.57 -5.60
C SER A 15 8.80 -0.61 -5.18
N VAL A 16 7.73 -0.90 -5.93
CA VAL A 16 6.86 -2.05 -5.66
C VAL A 16 7.59 -3.37 -5.95
N VAL A 17 8.29 -3.45 -7.08
CA VAL A 17 9.11 -4.63 -7.42
C VAL A 17 10.20 -4.85 -6.38
N TYR A 18 10.85 -3.77 -5.94
CA TYR A 18 11.84 -3.85 -4.87
C TYR A 18 11.20 -4.31 -3.54
N LEU A 19 10.02 -3.80 -3.17
CA LEU A 19 9.31 -4.24 -1.97
C LEU A 19 8.98 -5.74 -1.99
N ILE A 20 8.56 -6.26 -3.15
CA ILE A 20 8.33 -7.70 -3.35
C ILE A 20 9.63 -8.48 -3.10
N GLY A 21 10.73 -8.04 -3.69
CA GLY A 21 12.04 -8.66 -3.51
C GLY A 21 12.56 -8.53 -2.07
N PHE A 22 12.37 -7.35 -1.46
CA PHE A 22 12.79 -7.04 -0.10
C PHE A 22 12.14 -7.97 0.94
N LEU A 23 10.83 -8.21 0.81
CA LEU A 23 10.08 -9.10 1.71
C LEU A 23 10.17 -10.58 1.32
N GLY A 24 10.26 -10.86 0.02
CA GLY A 24 10.26 -12.22 -0.52
C GLY A 24 11.64 -12.86 -0.62
N HIS A 25 12.71 -12.19 -0.20
CA HIS A 25 14.10 -12.64 -0.37
C HIS A 25 14.43 -13.01 -1.83
N LEU A 26 13.96 -12.17 -2.79
CA LEU A 26 14.18 -12.36 -4.21
C LEU A 26 15.34 -11.47 -4.71
N ALA A 27 15.62 -11.46 -6.00
CA ALA A 27 16.74 -10.81 -6.66
C ALA A 27 16.77 -9.28 -6.52
N VAL A 28 16.97 -8.77 -5.31
CA VAL A 28 17.24 -7.36 -5.00
C VAL A 28 18.56 -7.23 -4.21
N PRO A 29 19.25 -6.09 -4.28
CA PRO A 29 20.53 -5.89 -3.61
C PRO A 29 20.50 -6.04 -2.07
N LYS A 30 19.35 -5.80 -1.44
CA LYS A 30 19.17 -5.88 0.01
C LYS A 30 17.77 -6.37 0.35
N HIS A 31 17.68 -7.42 1.15
CA HIS A 31 16.43 -7.94 1.71
C HIS A 31 16.18 -7.38 3.10
N ILE A 32 15.02 -7.68 3.67
CA ILE A 32 14.62 -7.24 5.00
C ILE A 32 15.56 -7.75 6.11
N ASP A 33 16.21 -8.88 5.88
CA ASP A 33 17.12 -9.51 6.84
C ASP A 33 18.62 -9.30 6.51
N ASP A 34 18.92 -8.44 5.51
CA ASP A 34 20.29 -8.14 5.08
C ASP A 34 20.78 -6.81 5.66
N GLY A 35 22.04 -6.78 6.03
CA GLY A 35 22.75 -5.57 6.46
C GLY A 35 23.60 -5.76 7.70
N PRO A 36 24.26 -4.70 8.16
CA PRO A 36 25.05 -4.73 9.40
C PRO A 36 24.13 -4.97 10.61
N ARG A 37 24.58 -5.80 11.54
CA ARG A 37 23.83 -6.06 12.77
C ARG A 37 24.14 -4.96 13.79
N LEU A 38 23.13 -4.15 14.08
CA LEU A 38 23.15 -3.20 15.19
C LEU A 38 22.59 -3.85 16.48
N ASP A 39 22.70 -3.13 17.59
CA ASP A 39 21.88 -3.44 18.77
C ASP A 39 20.41 -3.46 18.37
N TRP A 40 19.69 -4.49 18.78
CA TRP A 40 18.30 -4.71 18.33
C TRP A 40 17.35 -3.55 18.69
N ARG A 41 17.61 -2.83 19.78
CA ARG A 41 16.79 -1.68 20.20
C ARG A 41 17.02 -0.50 19.26
N LEU A 42 18.27 -0.27 18.88
CA LEU A 42 18.61 0.78 17.92
C LEU A 42 18.08 0.44 16.53
N ALA A 43 18.18 -0.82 16.10
CA ALA A 43 17.59 -1.30 14.86
C ALA A 43 16.05 -1.08 14.83
N ALA A 44 15.35 -1.55 15.87
CA ALA A 44 13.90 -1.37 15.99
C ALA A 44 13.48 0.10 16.01
N LEU A 45 14.22 0.96 16.71
CA LEU A 45 13.93 2.40 16.74
C LEU A 45 14.13 3.05 15.37
N THR A 46 15.19 2.69 14.65
CA THR A 46 15.45 3.17 13.28
C THR A 46 14.32 2.73 12.33
N ASP A 47 13.96 1.46 12.35
CA ASP A 47 12.96 0.89 11.46
C ASP A 47 11.56 1.45 11.73
N LEU A 48 11.18 1.57 13.01
CA LEU A 48 9.93 2.25 13.39
C LEU A 48 9.94 3.73 12.99
N GLY A 49 11.07 4.40 13.08
CA GLY A 49 11.24 5.78 12.60
C GLY A 49 11.02 5.89 11.10
N LEU A 50 11.57 4.97 10.30
CA LEU A 50 11.40 4.91 8.85
C LEU A 50 9.94 4.61 8.45
N ILE A 51 9.32 3.63 9.12
CA ILE A 51 7.89 3.32 8.90
C ILE A 51 7.00 4.52 9.27
N THR A 52 7.30 5.18 10.39
CA THR A 52 6.56 6.37 10.84
C THR A 52 6.72 7.52 9.85
N LEU A 53 7.92 7.77 9.34
CA LEU A 53 8.17 8.76 8.30
C LEU A 53 7.32 8.49 7.06
N PHE A 54 7.31 7.24 6.58
CA PHE A 54 6.46 6.83 5.46
C PHE A 54 4.97 7.04 5.79
N ALA A 55 4.51 6.57 6.94
CA ALA A 55 3.11 6.65 7.35
C ALA A 55 2.61 8.11 7.46
N ILE A 56 3.42 8.99 8.05
CA ILE A 56 3.09 10.42 8.18
C ILE A 56 3.03 11.08 6.81
N GLN A 57 4.09 10.93 6.00
CA GLN A 57 4.13 11.55 4.67
C GLN A 57 2.97 11.07 3.80
N HIS A 58 2.76 9.75 3.71
CA HIS A 58 1.74 9.14 2.88
C HIS A 58 0.33 9.58 3.33
N SER A 59 0.07 9.62 4.64
CA SER A 59 -1.21 10.07 5.18
C SER A 59 -1.43 11.57 4.99
N VAL A 60 -0.45 12.40 5.31
CA VAL A 60 -0.57 13.87 5.25
C VAL A 60 -0.80 14.33 3.81
N MET A 61 0.00 13.83 2.86
CA MET A 61 -0.14 14.20 1.45
C MET A 61 -1.45 13.70 0.82
N ALA A 62 -2.07 12.66 1.37
CA ALA A 62 -3.38 12.17 0.92
C ALA A 62 -4.53 13.12 1.31
N ARG A 63 -4.36 14.02 2.32
CA ARG A 63 -5.42 14.88 2.83
C ARG A 63 -5.76 16.03 1.91
N THR A 64 -7.06 16.31 1.79
CA THR A 64 -7.57 17.42 0.95
C THR A 64 -6.91 18.76 1.29
N GLY A 65 -6.75 19.09 2.58
CA GLY A 65 -6.11 20.34 3.02
C GLY A 65 -4.64 20.47 2.56
N PHE A 66 -3.89 19.36 2.56
CA PHE A 66 -2.52 19.35 2.04
C PHE A 66 -2.51 19.52 0.51
N LYS A 67 -3.35 18.78 -0.20
CA LYS A 67 -3.49 18.87 -1.67
C LYS A 67 -3.81 20.30 -2.11
N THR A 68 -4.77 20.95 -1.44
CA THR A 68 -5.13 22.35 -1.73
C THR A 68 -3.97 23.30 -1.50
N ARG A 69 -3.11 23.07 -0.49
CA ARG A 69 -1.91 23.89 -0.28
C ARG A 69 -0.85 23.61 -1.34
N LEU A 70 -0.60 22.33 -1.63
CA LEU A 70 0.41 21.91 -2.60
C LEU A 70 0.08 22.43 -4.00
N THR A 71 -1.18 22.41 -4.42
CA THR A 71 -1.62 22.88 -5.75
C THR A 71 -1.54 24.41 -5.92
N ARG A 72 -1.17 25.17 -4.89
CA ARG A 72 -0.76 26.58 -5.04
C ARG A 72 0.65 26.74 -5.63
N PHE A 73 1.49 25.72 -5.48
CA PHE A 73 2.90 25.73 -5.90
C PHE A 73 3.15 24.85 -7.13
N ILE A 74 2.37 23.78 -7.30
CA ILE A 74 2.50 22.87 -8.45
C ILE A 74 1.15 22.74 -9.18
N PRO A 75 1.16 22.48 -10.50
CA PRO A 75 -0.09 22.23 -11.24
C PRO A 75 -0.87 21.03 -10.67
N ALA A 76 -2.20 21.16 -10.55
CA ALA A 76 -3.07 20.12 -10.04
C ALA A 76 -2.96 18.79 -10.84
N THR A 77 -2.58 18.88 -12.12
CA THR A 77 -2.36 17.73 -13.00
C THR A 77 -1.25 16.78 -12.53
N ILE A 78 -0.22 17.31 -11.85
CA ILE A 78 0.92 16.51 -11.38
C ILE A 78 0.91 16.29 -9.87
N GLU A 79 -0.10 16.78 -9.14
CA GLU A 79 -0.22 16.61 -7.69
C GLU A 79 -0.15 15.14 -7.30
N ARG A 80 -0.95 14.30 -7.97
CA ARG A 80 -1.00 12.86 -7.68
C ARG A 80 0.32 12.15 -8.01
N SER A 81 0.96 12.51 -9.12
CA SER A 81 2.28 11.99 -9.49
C SER A 81 3.37 12.40 -8.50
N THR A 82 3.30 13.61 -7.97
CA THR A 82 4.22 14.08 -6.92
C THR A 82 4.04 13.31 -5.62
N TYR A 83 2.79 13.07 -5.21
CA TYR A 83 2.47 12.22 -4.07
C TYR A 83 3.08 10.82 -4.22
N VAL A 84 2.87 10.18 -5.37
CA VAL A 84 3.39 8.85 -5.67
C VAL A 84 4.92 8.84 -5.66
N LEU A 85 5.55 9.84 -6.29
CA LEU A 85 7.01 9.96 -6.32
C LEU A 85 7.61 10.08 -4.93
N VAL A 86 7.10 10.99 -4.10
CA VAL A 86 7.62 11.21 -2.75
C VAL A 86 7.44 9.96 -1.89
N SER A 87 6.28 9.29 -1.98
CA SER A 87 6.03 8.03 -1.28
C SER A 87 7.01 6.93 -1.69
N SER A 88 7.30 6.82 -3.01
CA SER A 88 8.25 5.86 -3.55
C SER A 88 9.69 6.13 -3.10
N LEU A 89 10.09 7.40 -3.05
CA LEU A 89 11.43 7.79 -2.59
C LEU A 89 11.62 7.50 -1.09
N ILE A 90 10.60 7.74 -0.26
CA ILE A 90 10.66 7.40 1.17
C ILE A 90 10.66 5.88 1.36
N LEU A 91 9.93 5.14 0.55
CA LEU A 91 9.99 3.67 0.55
C LEU A 91 11.39 3.17 0.17
N GLY A 92 12.00 3.76 -0.87
CA GLY A 92 13.39 3.48 -1.24
C GLY A 92 14.39 3.80 -0.14
N LEU A 93 14.21 4.94 0.54
CA LEU A 93 15.01 5.31 1.71
C LEU A 93 14.85 4.27 2.84
N MET A 94 13.63 3.80 3.07
CA MET A 94 13.36 2.75 4.06
C MET A 94 14.08 1.46 3.71
N PHE A 95 14.08 0.99 2.45
CA PHE A 95 14.84 -0.20 2.04
C PHE A 95 16.34 -0.02 2.29
N TRP A 96 16.87 1.13 1.95
CA TRP A 96 18.31 1.41 2.08
C TRP A 96 18.76 1.47 3.53
N LEU A 97 18.02 2.17 4.40
CA LEU A 97 18.38 2.41 5.81
C LEU A 97 17.86 1.33 6.77
N TRP A 98 17.01 0.40 6.32
CA TRP A 98 16.47 -0.67 7.15
C TRP A 98 17.55 -1.43 7.88
N GLN A 99 17.34 -1.73 9.16
CA GLN A 99 18.28 -2.43 10.02
C GLN A 99 17.76 -3.84 10.34
N PRO A 100 18.46 -4.92 9.93
CA PRO A 100 17.96 -6.27 10.12
C PRO A 100 17.92 -6.70 11.59
N ILE A 101 16.80 -7.28 12.03
CA ILE A 101 16.67 -7.96 13.32
C ILE A 101 16.37 -9.43 13.02
N THR A 102 17.43 -10.22 12.85
CA THR A 102 17.37 -11.56 12.27
C THR A 102 17.00 -12.68 13.26
N ALA A 103 16.68 -12.36 14.51
CA ALA A 103 16.21 -13.37 15.46
C ALA A 103 14.94 -14.05 14.92
N PRO A 104 14.91 -15.41 14.84
CA PRO A 104 13.78 -16.12 14.27
C PRO A 104 12.56 -16.09 15.20
N VAL A 105 11.36 -15.90 14.61
CA VAL A 105 10.06 -16.03 15.28
C VAL A 105 9.44 -17.38 14.92
N TRP A 106 9.45 -17.72 13.64
CA TRP A 106 9.13 -19.06 13.13
C TRP A 106 9.91 -19.36 11.86
N THR A 107 10.08 -20.66 11.62
CA THR A 107 10.63 -21.21 10.37
C THR A 107 9.75 -22.39 9.96
N ALA A 108 9.34 -22.43 8.71
CA ALA A 108 8.59 -23.55 8.16
C ALA A 108 9.56 -24.67 7.74
N ASP A 109 9.54 -25.82 8.42
CA ASP A 109 10.48 -26.92 8.16
C ASP A 109 10.07 -27.77 6.95
N SER A 110 8.76 -27.95 6.74
CA SER A 110 8.25 -28.79 5.65
C SER A 110 8.32 -28.07 4.30
N PRO A 111 8.87 -28.70 3.24
CA PRO A 111 8.85 -28.15 1.89
C PRO A 111 7.45 -27.77 1.39
N LEU A 112 6.43 -28.58 1.73
CA LEU A 112 5.05 -28.31 1.37
C LEU A 112 4.55 -27.02 2.06
N THR A 113 4.80 -26.89 3.36
CA THR A 113 4.40 -25.68 4.12
C THR A 113 5.08 -24.44 3.54
N ARG A 114 6.38 -24.50 3.22
CA ARG A 114 7.09 -23.39 2.57
C ARG A 114 6.46 -23.01 1.23
N ALA A 115 6.17 -24.01 0.40
CA ALA A 115 5.54 -23.81 -0.90
C ALA A 115 4.15 -23.15 -0.77
N LEU A 116 3.32 -23.60 0.18
CA LEU A 116 1.99 -23.05 0.42
C LEU A 116 2.06 -21.59 0.92
N ILE A 117 2.97 -21.29 1.86
CA ILE A 117 3.15 -19.92 2.35
C ILE A 117 3.68 -19.01 1.23
N THR A 118 4.64 -19.48 0.42
CA THR A 118 5.14 -18.72 -0.73
C THR A 118 4.04 -18.49 -1.78
N ALA A 119 3.20 -19.48 -2.03
CA ALA A 119 2.03 -19.30 -2.90
C ALA A 119 1.05 -18.26 -2.35
N LEU A 120 0.84 -18.23 -1.04
CA LEU A 120 0.02 -17.22 -0.37
C LEU A 120 0.62 -15.82 -0.47
N PHE A 121 1.95 -15.68 -0.34
CA PHE A 121 2.67 -14.42 -0.57
C PHE A 121 2.39 -13.86 -1.97
N TRP A 122 2.54 -14.69 -3.01
CA TRP A 122 2.26 -14.29 -4.39
C TRP A 122 0.77 -14.00 -4.62
N ALA A 123 -0.13 -14.77 -4.00
CA ALA A 123 -1.56 -14.50 -4.06
C ALA A 123 -1.90 -13.11 -3.47
N GLY A 124 -1.24 -12.72 -2.38
CA GLY A 124 -1.35 -11.38 -1.81
C GLY A 124 -1.00 -10.29 -2.84
N TRP A 125 0.13 -10.41 -3.53
CA TRP A 125 0.55 -9.46 -4.57
C TRP A 125 -0.38 -9.45 -5.79
N VAL A 126 -0.90 -10.60 -6.19
CA VAL A 126 -1.92 -10.69 -7.26
C VAL A 126 -3.18 -9.92 -6.84
N VAL A 127 -3.64 -10.08 -5.60
CA VAL A 127 -4.80 -9.33 -5.07
C VAL A 127 -4.51 -7.82 -5.08
N VAL A 128 -3.31 -7.37 -4.65
CA VAL A 128 -2.89 -5.96 -4.72
C VAL A 128 -3.01 -5.44 -6.16
N PHE A 129 -2.41 -6.13 -7.12
CA PHE A 129 -2.40 -5.70 -8.51
C PHE A 129 -3.81 -5.65 -9.11
N VAL A 130 -4.59 -6.72 -8.94
CA VAL A 130 -5.99 -6.80 -9.43
C VAL A 130 -6.85 -5.71 -8.80
N ALA A 131 -6.71 -5.46 -7.50
CA ALA A 131 -7.47 -4.41 -6.82
C ALA A 131 -7.21 -3.02 -7.43
N THR A 132 -5.96 -2.69 -7.78
CA THR A 132 -5.66 -1.41 -8.45
C THR A 132 -6.29 -1.30 -9.84
N LEU A 133 -6.29 -2.40 -10.62
CA LEU A 133 -6.92 -2.44 -11.95
C LEU A 133 -8.44 -2.24 -11.87
N LEU A 134 -9.08 -2.81 -10.86
CA LEU A 134 -10.53 -2.73 -10.67
C LEU A 134 -11.03 -1.32 -10.33
N ILE A 135 -10.21 -0.50 -9.66
CA ILE A 135 -10.59 0.89 -9.33
C ILE A 135 -10.28 1.84 -10.49
N SER A 136 -9.06 1.95 -10.89
CA SER A 136 -8.50 2.72 -12.01
C SER A 136 -6.99 2.88 -11.79
N HIS A 137 -6.21 1.89 -12.18
CA HIS A 137 -4.77 1.82 -11.93
C HIS A 137 -4.03 3.12 -12.28
N PHE A 138 -4.17 3.60 -13.51
CA PHE A 138 -3.46 4.80 -13.98
C PHE A 138 -3.93 6.10 -13.31
N GLU A 139 -5.17 6.15 -12.85
CA GLU A 139 -5.71 7.28 -12.10
C GLU A 139 -5.17 7.29 -10.66
N LEU A 140 -5.10 6.11 -10.04
CA LEU A 140 -4.57 5.93 -8.69
C LEU A 140 -3.12 6.44 -8.58
N PHE A 141 -2.32 6.27 -9.63
CA PHE A 141 -0.90 6.63 -9.65
C PHE A 141 -0.57 7.92 -10.44
N GLY A 142 -1.57 8.69 -10.86
CA GLY A 142 -1.37 10.05 -11.40
C GLY A 142 -1.11 10.12 -12.90
N LEU A 143 -0.98 9.00 -13.61
CA LEU A 143 -0.69 8.99 -15.04
C LEU A 143 -1.90 9.42 -15.88
N LYS A 144 -3.11 8.99 -15.47
CA LYS A 144 -4.36 9.37 -16.15
C LYS A 144 -4.59 10.87 -16.14
N GLN A 145 -4.33 11.56 -15.03
CA GLN A 145 -4.49 13.02 -14.91
C GLN A 145 -3.61 13.77 -15.91
N ALA A 146 -2.37 13.30 -16.12
CA ALA A 146 -1.45 13.90 -17.09
C ALA A 146 -1.87 13.63 -18.54
N ILE A 147 -2.40 12.43 -18.84
CA ILE A 147 -2.93 12.08 -20.16
C ILE A 147 -4.21 12.87 -20.46
N ASP A 148 -5.13 12.96 -19.52
CA ASP A 148 -6.39 13.69 -19.65
C ASP A 148 -6.11 15.19 -19.90
N HIS A 149 -5.14 15.77 -19.18
CA HIS A 149 -4.70 17.14 -19.40
C HIS A 149 -4.14 17.36 -20.81
N LEU A 150 -3.30 16.45 -21.29
CA LEU A 150 -2.76 16.52 -22.66
C LEU A 150 -3.86 16.45 -23.73
N ARG A 151 -4.94 15.70 -23.47
CA ARG A 151 -6.09 15.56 -24.37
C ARG A 151 -7.14 16.67 -24.21
N GLY A 152 -6.94 17.63 -23.31
CA GLY A 152 -7.93 18.65 -22.99
C GLY A 152 -9.20 18.11 -22.32
N ALA A 153 -9.17 16.89 -21.77
CA ALA A 153 -10.30 16.27 -21.11
C ALA A 153 -10.56 16.90 -19.74
N LYS A 154 -11.82 17.18 -19.42
CA LYS A 154 -12.22 17.71 -18.12
C LYS A 154 -12.23 16.58 -17.06
N PRO A 155 -11.79 16.85 -15.82
CA PRO A 155 -11.94 15.90 -14.72
C PRO A 155 -13.41 15.50 -14.54
N ARG A 156 -13.68 14.19 -14.42
CA ARG A 156 -15.01 13.66 -14.13
C ARG A 156 -15.03 13.06 -12.75
N ALA A 157 -16.07 13.37 -11.98
CA ALA A 157 -16.32 12.69 -10.71
C ALA A 157 -16.54 11.19 -10.98
N GLN A 158 -15.82 10.36 -10.24
CA GLN A 158 -15.99 8.91 -10.35
C GLN A 158 -17.25 8.49 -9.58
N PRO A 159 -18.17 7.75 -10.22
CA PRO A 159 -19.30 7.20 -9.51
C PRO A 159 -18.85 6.12 -8.52
N PHE A 160 -19.59 5.94 -7.43
CA PHE A 160 -19.35 4.83 -6.52
C PHE A 160 -19.55 3.49 -7.24
N LYS A 161 -18.51 2.62 -7.20
CA LYS A 161 -18.52 1.30 -7.83
C LYS A 161 -17.92 0.26 -6.90
N THR A 162 -18.47 -0.94 -6.92
CA THR A 162 -17.99 -2.10 -6.14
C THR A 162 -17.72 -3.29 -7.06
N PRO A 163 -16.69 -3.24 -7.94
CA PRO A 163 -16.41 -4.31 -8.88
C PRO A 163 -15.79 -5.53 -8.16
N LEU A 164 -16.18 -6.75 -8.59
CA LEU A 164 -15.58 -8.04 -8.22
C LEU A 164 -15.12 -8.14 -6.75
N LEU A 165 -13.84 -7.98 -6.45
CA LEU A 165 -13.25 -8.08 -5.11
C LEU A 165 -13.88 -7.11 -4.10
N TYR A 166 -14.33 -5.94 -4.56
CA TYR A 166 -15.01 -4.95 -3.72
C TYR A 166 -16.42 -5.38 -3.29
N LYS A 167 -17.00 -6.43 -3.90
CA LYS A 167 -18.22 -7.09 -3.40
C LYS A 167 -17.93 -8.06 -2.25
N VAL A 168 -16.69 -8.46 -2.06
CA VAL A 168 -16.26 -9.44 -1.06
C VAL A 168 -15.71 -8.75 0.18
N VAL A 169 -14.81 -7.77 -0.02
CA VAL A 169 -14.25 -6.91 1.04
C VAL A 169 -14.19 -5.48 0.54
N ARG A 170 -14.30 -4.49 1.46
CA ARG A 170 -14.28 -3.07 1.08
C ARG A 170 -12.89 -2.59 0.66
N HIS A 171 -11.83 -3.19 1.23
CA HIS A 171 -10.45 -2.81 0.96
C HIS A 171 -9.61 -4.01 0.48
N PRO A 172 -9.86 -4.53 -0.74
CA PRO A 172 -9.11 -5.68 -1.26
C PRO A 172 -7.62 -5.38 -1.46
N LEU A 173 -7.26 -4.13 -1.77
CA LEU A 173 -5.86 -3.70 -1.84
C LEU A 173 -5.14 -3.91 -0.49
N TYR A 174 -5.76 -3.51 0.60
CA TYR A 174 -5.22 -3.69 1.95
C TYR A 174 -5.18 -5.17 2.36
N LEU A 175 -6.19 -5.93 2.00
CA LEU A 175 -6.17 -7.39 2.21
C LEU A 175 -4.97 -8.04 1.52
N GLY A 176 -4.70 -7.67 0.27
CA GLY A 176 -3.55 -8.17 -0.48
C GLY A 176 -2.22 -7.85 0.20
N PHE A 177 -2.03 -6.61 0.68
CA PHE A 177 -0.84 -6.24 1.46
C PHE A 177 -0.73 -7.00 2.77
N LEU A 178 -1.82 -7.15 3.53
CA LEU A 178 -1.81 -7.94 4.77
C LEU A 178 -1.38 -9.38 4.50
N ILE A 179 -1.95 -10.02 3.48
CA ILE A 179 -1.53 -11.37 3.10
C ILE A 179 -0.04 -11.42 2.76
N ALA A 180 0.44 -10.51 1.90
CA ALA A 180 1.82 -10.49 1.44
C ALA A 180 2.83 -10.22 2.58
N PHE A 181 2.49 -9.34 3.53
CA PHE A 181 3.40 -8.97 4.63
C PHE A 181 3.53 -10.08 5.69
N TRP A 182 2.49 -10.88 5.87
CA TRP A 182 2.49 -11.97 6.85
C TRP A 182 2.87 -13.33 6.27
N ALA A 183 2.76 -13.52 4.96
CA ALA A 183 3.03 -14.81 4.31
C ALA A 183 4.52 -14.97 4.01
N THR A 184 5.31 -15.29 5.03
CA THR A 184 6.72 -15.64 4.89
C THR A 184 7.01 -17.00 5.52
N PRO A 185 7.77 -17.90 4.84
CA PRO A 185 8.19 -19.18 5.41
C PRO A 185 9.10 -19.01 6.62
N ASP A 186 9.90 -17.96 6.63
CA ASP A 186 10.86 -17.63 7.68
C ASP A 186 10.54 -16.22 8.19
N MET A 187 9.96 -16.13 9.39
CA MET A 187 9.63 -14.87 10.04
C MET A 187 10.72 -14.52 11.03
N THR A 188 11.36 -13.40 10.80
CA THR A 188 12.29 -12.79 11.76
C THR A 188 11.59 -11.72 12.61
N VAL A 189 12.23 -11.27 13.67
CA VAL A 189 11.73 -10.17 14.50
C VAL A 189 11.63 -8.88 13.68
N GLY A 190 12.59 -8.60 12.78
CA GLY A 190 12.53 -7.44 11.88
C GLY A 190 11.35 -7.51 10.91
N HIS A 191 11.13 -8.66 10.30
CA HIS A 191 9.97 -8.86 9.41
C HIS A 191 8.64 -8.77 10.18
N LEU A 192 8.58 -9.33 11.40
CA LEU A 192 7.40 -9.21 12.26
C LEU A 192 7.12 -7.76 12.63
N LEU A 193 8.16 -6.98 12.99
CA LEU A 193 8.04 -5.55 13.26
C LEU A 193 7.44 -4.81 12.05
N PHE A 194 7.94 -5.07 10.84
CA PHE A 194 7.41 -4.54 9.60
C PHE A 194 5.93 -4.90 9.42
N ALA A 195 5.60 -6.19 9.50
CA ALA A 195 4.23 -6.68 9.31
C ALA A 195 3.25 -6.09 10.32
N LEU A 196 3.61 -6.03 11.60
CA LEU A 196 2.77 -5.44 12.65
C LEU A 196 2.58 -3.93 12.45
N ALA A 197 3.66 -3.17 12.21
CA ALA A 197 3.59 -1.74 12.05
C ALA A 197 2.77 -1.33 10.81
N PHE A 198 2.98 -2.00 9.68
CA PHE A 198 2.15 -1.76 8.49
C PHE A 198 0.72 -2.26 8.65
N THR A 199 0.47 -3.34 9.40
CA THR A 199 -0.90 -3.74 9.75
C THR A 199 -1.62 -2.66 10.54
N ALA A 200 -0.99 -2.11 11.58
CA ALA A 200 -1.56 -1.00 12.35
C ALA A 200 -1.81 0.23 11.45
N TYR A 201 -0.82 0.58 10.62
CA TYR A 201 -0.94 1.68 9.66
C TYR A 201 -2.10 1.49 8.67
N ILE A 202 -2.26 0.30 8.11
CA ILE A 202 -3.36 -0.04 7.19
C ILE A 202 -4.72 0.17 7.85
N PHE A 203 -4.92 -0.32 9.08
CA PHE A 203 -6.21 -0.16 9.76
C PHE A 203 -6.50 1.30 10.14
N ILE A 204 -5.48 2.06 10.57
CA ILE A 204 -5.61 3.49 10.80
C ILE A 204 -5.96 4.23 9.50
N GLY A 205 -5.26 3.93 8.41
CA GLY A 205 -5.50 4.50 7.09
C GLY A 205 -6.90 4.20 6.57
N ALA A 206 -7.33 2.94 6.66
CA ALA A 206 -8.67 2.49 6.26
C ALA A 206 -9.77 3.22 7.04
N HIS A 207 -9.59 3.41 8.35
CA HIS A 207 -10.56 4.15 9.18
C HIS A 207 -10.76 5.59 8.69
N PHE A 208 -9.69 6.28 8.35
CA PHE A 208 -9.77 7.64 7.83
C PHE A 208 -10.32 7.69 6.39
N GLU A 209 -9.91 6.76 5.54
CA GLU A 209 -10.42 6.64 4.17
C GLU A 209 -11.94 6.41 4.18
N GLU A 210 -12.45 5.53 5.05
CA GLU A 210 -13.89 5.29 5.19
C GLU A 210 -14.66 6.53 5.65
N LYS A 211 -14.07 7.37 6.51
CA LYS A 211 -14.69 8.67 6.86
C LYS A 211 -14.82 9.59 5.65
N ASP A 212 -13.75 9.68 4.84
CA ASP A 212 -13.75 10.50 3.64
C ASP A 212 -14.75 9.95 2.60
N LEU A 213 -14.86 8.63 2.45
CA LEU A 213 -15.82 7.97 1.55
C LEU A 213 -17.28 8.17 2.03
N VAL A 214 -17.53 8.13 3.33
CA VAL A 214 -18.85 8.47 3.89
C VAL A 214 -19.19 9.94 3.64
N ALA A 215 -18.23 10.84 3.78
CA ALA A 215 -18.44 12.26 3.48
C ALA A 215 -18.74 12.49 1.99
N LEU A 216 -18.12 11.73 1.11
CA LEU A 216 -18.28 11.86 -0.35
C LEU A 216 -19.56 11.19 -0.88
N PHE A 217 -19.88 9.97 -0.44
CA PHE A 217 -20.96 9.15 -1.00
C PHE A 217 -22.17 8.97 -0.08
N GLY A 218 -22.12 9.51 1.13
CA GLY A 218 -23.22 9.53 2.07
C GLY A 218 -23.78 8.16 2.45
N GLU A 219 -25.10 8.02 2.35
CA GLU A 219 -25.83 6.81 2.74
C GLU A 219 -25.51 5.60 1.84
N THR A 220 -25.12 5.83 0.59
CA THR A 220 -24.68 4.76 -0.32
C THR A 220 -23.48 4.00 0.25
N TYR A 221 -22.48 4.74 0.75
CA TYR A 221 -21.30 4.10 1.36
C TYR A 221 -21.62 3.48 2.72
N ARG A 222 -22.47 4.11 3.54
CA ARG A 222 -22.91 3.54 4.83
C ARG A 222 -23.64 2.21 4.66
N ARG A 223 -24.48 2.07 3.64
CA ARG A 223 -25.13 0.79 3.30
C ARG A 223 -24.09 -0.26 2.93
N TYR A 224 -23.13 0.09 2.10
CA TYR A 224 -22.04 -0.78 1.71
C TYR A 224 -21.20 -1.25 2.92
N GLN A 225 -20.94 -0.37 3.90
CA GLN A 225 -20.28 -0.72 5.15
C GLN A 225 -21.05 -1.76 5.98
N LYS A 226 -22.38 -1.72 5.93
CA LYS A 226 -23.23 -2.71 6.63
C LYS A 226 -23.23 -4.09 5.95
N GLU A 227 -23.08 -4.13 4.64
CA GLU A 227 -23.21 -5.35 3.83
C GLU A 227 -21.89 -6.09 3.62
N VAL A 228 -20.77 -5.35 3.57
CA VAL A 228 -19.46 -5.90 3.20
C VAL A 228 -18.43 -5.64 4.30
N GLY A 229 -17.63 -6.65 4.62
CA GLY A 229 -16.56 -6.53 5.62
C GLY A 229 -15.41 -5.63 5.15
N MET A 230 -14.63 -5.05 6.08
CA MET A 230 -13.52 -4.16 5.74
C MET A 230 -12.42 -4.90 4.95
N VAL A 231 -11.73 -5.84 5.59
CA VAL A 231 -10.66 -6.66 5.01
C VAL A 231 -10.93 -8.15 5.12
N LEU A 232 -11.84 -8.57 6.00
CA LEU A 232 -12.27 -9.96 6.09
C LEU A 232 -13.59 -10.14 5.35
N PRO A 233 -13.79 -11.25 4.62
CA PRO A 233 -15.00 -11.52 3.86
C PRO A 233 -16.18 -11.86 4.79
N TRP A 234 -16.62 -10.88 5.56
CA TRP A 234 -17.76 -10.99 6.45
C TRP A 234 -18.98 -10.38 5.79
N ARG A 235 -19.88 -11.22 5.27
CA ARG A 235 -21.23 -10.77 4.91
C ARG A 235 -22.09 -10.80 6.16
N ARG A 236 -22.46 -9.63 6.69
CA ARG A 236 -23.61 -9.58 7.59
C ARG A 236 -24.85 -9.97 6.76
N LYS A 237 -25.51 -11.08 7.13
CA LYS A 237 -26.82 -11.42 6.57
C LYS A 237 -27.71 -10.21 6.75
N GLY A 238 -28.03 -9.51 5.65
CA GLY A 238 -28.96 -8.41 5.70
C GLY A 238 -30.29 -8.91 6.25
N GLN A 239 -30.85 -8.20 7.19
CA GLN A 239 -32.28 -8.28 7.47
C GLN A 239 -32.97 -7.91 6.14
N ARG A 240 -33.62 -8.89 5.52
CA ARG A 240 -34.59 -8.69 4.45
C ARG A 240 -35.81 -7.97 4.99
#